data_cdfe1dca98af72ae41c0d4c34122b8bb
#
_entry.id   cdfe1dca98af72ae41c0d4c34122b8bb
#
_cell.length_a   1.000
_cell.length_b   1.000
_cell.length_c   1.000
_cell.angle_alpha   90.00
_cell.angle_beta   90.00
_cell.angle_gamma   90.00
#
_symmetry.space_group_name_H-M   'P 1'
#
loop_
_entity.id
_entity.type
_entity.pdbx_description
1 polymer ?
#
loop_
_entity_poly.entity_id
_entity_poly.type
_entity_poly.pdbx_seq_one_letter_code
_entity_poly.pdbx_strand_id
1 'polypeptide(L)'
;MPTIDTRGLIIDVARRLFAQQGIENTTIGDVAVASGKSRRTIYTYFKSKEELLEASIESEMKKISTAMKKVAFENISPDKKLVKLIFVRLRITRSIVRRNSGLHSEYFGNMWIVEHIRRTFNVHEIALFRSIIADGQQQGIFNVESPDLTARFLHFCLNGLEVPFIKGVINTPKINKAIKTSSAHIIIIIRFVNDPS
;
A
#
# COMPACT_ATOMS: atom_id res chain seq x y z
N MET A 1 27.63 18.55 -0.91
CA MET A 1 27.63 17.10 -1.23
C MET A 1 26.33 16.52 -0.72
N PRO A 2 25.55 15.79 -1.51
CA PRO A 2 24.36 15.11 -0.99
C PRO A 2 24.83 14.13 0.08
N THR A 3 24.34 14.27 1.29
CA THR A 3 24.55 13.32 2.39
C THR A 3 24.03 11.96 1.92
N ILE A 4 24.91 10.97 1.79
CA ILE A 4 24.51 9.60 1.43
C ILE A 4 23.57 9.13 2.55
N ASP A 5 22.32 8.91 2.23
CA ASP A 5 21.35 8.29 3.17
C ASP A 5 21.75 6.83 3.41
N THR A 6 22.70 6.66 4.35
CA THR A 6 23.21 5.34 4.71
C THR A 6 22.12 4.43 5.25
N ARG A 7 21.14 4.98 6.00
CA ARG A 7 20.00 4.20 6.51
C ARG A 7 19.13 3.69 5.34
N GLY A 8 18.79 4.55 4.41
CA GLY A 8 18.00 4.18 3.22
C GLY A 8 18.75 3.16 2.33
N LEU A 9 20.06 3.30 2.15
CA LEU A 9 20.87 2.33 1.43
C LEU A 9 20.81 0.94 2.08
N ILE A 10 20.97 0.86 3.40
CA ILE A 10 20.91 -0.41 4.14
C ILE A 10 19.53 -1.06 3.99
N ILE A 11 18.45 -0.29 4.11
CA ILE A 11 17.07 -0.76 3.91
C ILE A 11 16.87 -1.32 2.50
N ASP A 12 17.31 -0.60 1.46
CA ASP A 12 17.16 -1.03 0.07
C ASP A 12 17.95 -2.30 -0.26
N VAL A 13 19.16 -2.44 0.30
CA VAL A 13 19.98 -3.64 0.16
C VAL A 13 19.33 -4.82 0.87
N ALA A 14 18.94 -4.65 2.13
CA ALA A 14 18.26 -5.70 2.91
C ALA A 14 16.99 -6.18 2.22
N ARG A 15 16.14 -5.26 1.77
CA ARG A 15 14.91 -5.57 1.04
C ARG A 15 15.18 -6.44 -0.19
N ARG A 16 16.23 -6.15 -0.95
CA ARG A 16 16.63 -6.96 -2.13
C ARG A 16 17.07 -8.36 -1.73
N LEU A 17 17.90 -8.47 -0.70
CA LEU A 17 18.38 -9.76 -0.21
C LEU A 17 17.23 -10.61 0.36
N PHE A 18 16.36 -10.03 1.17
CA PHE A 18 15.15 -10.70 1.65
C PHE A 18 14.27 -11.20 0.51
N ALA A 19 14.13 -10.41 -0.57
CA ALA A 19 13.35 -10.80 -1.73
C ALA A 19 14.01 -11.92 -2.57
N GLN A 20 15.33 -11.99 -2.63
CA GLN A 20 16.08 -12.94 -3.46
C GLN A 20 16.28 -14.29 -2.78
N GLN A 21 16.61 -14.32 -1.52
CA GLN A 21 17.03 -15.52 -0.81
C GLN A 21 16.16 -15.86 0.42
N GLY A 22 15.14 -15.03 0.71
CA GLY A 22 14.27 -15.19 1.87
C GLY A 22 14.84 -14.55 3.14
N ILE A 23 13.96 -14.33 4.13
CA ILE A 23 14.33 -13.69 5.41
C ILE A 23 15.25 -14.62 6.22
N GLU A 24 14.91 -15.91 6.29
CA GLU A 24 15.66 -16.88 7.08
C GLU A 24 17.11 -17.02 6.61
N ASN A 25 17.32 -17.02 5.29
CA ASN A 25 18.64 -17.18 4.69
C ASN A 25 19.44 -15.89 4.58
N THR A 26 18.89 -14.73 4.98
CA THR A 26 19.57 -13.45 4.96
C THR A 26 20.14 -13.13 6.33
N THR A 27 21.42 -12.82 6.39
CA THR A 27 22.12 -12.38 7.62
C THR A 27 22.48 -10.90 7.57
N ILE A 28 22.73 -10.30 8.74
CA ILE A 28 23.28 -8.93 8.83
C ILE A 28 24.68 -8.86 8.15
N GLY A 29 25.40 -9.99 8.12
CA GLY A 29 26.67 -10.09 7.39
C GLY A 29 26.49 -9.91 5.89
N ASP A 30 25.49 -10.55 5.30
CA ASP A 30 25.20 -10.43 3.87
C ASP A 30 24.82 -8.99 3.51
N VAL A 31 23.99 -8.37 4.34
CA VAL A 31 23.60 -6.96 4.17
C VAL A 31 24.81 -6.04 4.30
N ALA A 32 25.73 -6.31 5.22
CA ALA A 32 26.97 -5.54 5.39
C ALA A 32 27.84 -5.61 4.12
N VAL A 33 28.09 -6.80 3.61
CA VAL A 33 28.88 -7.02 2.38
C VAL A 33 28.19 -6.33 1.21
N ALA A 34 26.92 -6.57 0.99
CA ALA A 34 26.19 -6.04 -0.17
C ALA A 34 25.99 -4.51 -0.14
N SER A 35 25.96 -3.90 1.04
CA SER A 35 25.86 -2.43 1.21
C SER A 35 27.21 -1.71 1.23
N GLY A 36 28.34 -2.45 1.25
CA GLY A 36 29.66 -1.88 1.43
C GLY A 36 29.85 -1.23 2.80
N LYS A 37 29.13 -1.71 3.82
CA LYS A 37 29.18 -1.20 5.19
C LYS A 37 29.68 -2.26 6.16
N SER A 38 30.20 -1.85 7.32
CA SER A 38 30.55 -2.79 8.38
C SER A 38 29.28 -3.26 9.12
N ARG A 39 29.32 -4.47 9.71
CA ARG A 39 28.26 -4.95 10.63
C ARG A 39 27.99 -3.93 11.75
N ARG A 40 29.06 -3.33 12.29
CA ARG A 40 28.96 -2.27 13.32
C ARG A 40 28.12 -1.08 12.82
N THR A 41 28.35 -0.64 11.58
CA THR A 41 27.56 0.43 10.97
C THR A 41 26.07 0.05 10.89
N ILE A 42 25.75 -1.19 10.49
CA ILE A 42 24.34 -1.63 10.43
C ILE A 42 23.72 -1.62 11.82
N TYR A 43 24.39 -2.16 12.83
CA TYR A 43 23.91 -2.17 14.21
C TYR A 43 23.78 -0.76 14.83
N THR A 44 24.39 0.27 14.25
CA THR A 44 24.14 1.67 14.64
C THR A 44 22.72 2.13 14.27
N TYR A 45 22.15 1.58 13.18
CA TYR A 45 20.83 1.96 12.66
C TYR A 45 19.72 0.98 13.03
N PHE A 46 20.04 -0.31 13.18
CA PHE A 46 19.08 -1.41 13.39
C PHE A 46 19.61 -2.38 14.43
N LYS A 47 18.87 -2.63 15.49
CA LYS A 47 19.28 -3.48 16.60
C LYS A 47 19.25 -4.98 16.25
N SER A 48 18.41 -5.35 15.27
CA SER A 48 18.22 -6.74 14.85
C SER A 48 17.86 -6.86 13.37
N LYS A 49 17.84 -8.10 12.87
CA LYS A 49 17.37 -8.44 11.52
C LYS A 49 15.87 -8.13 11.36
N GLU A 50 15.11 -8.37 12.42
CA GLU A 50 13.67 -8.13 12.49
C GLU A 50 13.36 -6.63 12.35
N GLU A 51 14.09 -5.76 13.06
CA GLU A 51 13.95 -4.30 12.93
C GLU A 51 14.29 -3.82 11.50
N LEU A 52 15.29 -4.42 10.88
CA LEU A 52 15.67 -4.12 9.50
C LEU A 52 14.60 -4.62 8.50
N LEU A 53 14.01 -5.78 8.76
CA LEU A 53 12.86 -6.29 7.99
C LEU A 53 11.66 -5.36 8.11
N GLU A 54 11.31 -4.96 9.32
CA GLU A 54 10.23 -4.02 9.62
C GLU A 54 10.42 -2.71 8.85
N ALA A 55 11.61 -2.11 8.93
CA ALA A 55 11.95 -0.90 8.19
C ALA A 55 11.87 -1.08 6.66
N SER A 56 12.17 -2.29 6.16
CA SER A 56 12.06 -2.63 4.74
C SER A 56 10.59 -2.67 4.28
N ILE A 57 9.71 -3.26 5.09
CA ILE A 57 8.27 -3.31 4.82
C ILE A 57 7.66 -1.90 4.91
N GLU A 58 8.00 -1.14 5.94
CA GLU A 58 7.55 0.26 6.10
C GLU A 58 7.94 1.12 4.90
N SER A 59 9.15 0.94 4.38
CA SER A 59 9.63 1.67 3.19
C SER A 59 8.74 1.40 1.97
N GLU A 60 8.29 0.15 1.76
CA GLU A 60 7.38 -0.19 0.67
C GLU A 60 5.97 0.38 0.90
N MET A 61 5.44 0.30 2.12
CA MET A 61 4.15 0.91 2.47
C MET A 61 4.16 2.42 2.30
N LYS A 62 5.26 3.08 2.64
CA LYS A 62 5.45 4.52 2.43
C LYS A 62 5.36 4.92 0.95
N LYS A 63 5.84 4.08 0.03
CA LYS A 63 5.71 4.32 -1.42
C LYS A 63 4.24 4.33 -1.85
N ILE A 64 3.43 3.39 -1.35
CA ILE A 64 1.99 3.34 -1.60
C ILE A 64 1.34 4.62 -1.06
N SER A 65 1.55 4.91 0.22
CA SER A 65 0.96 6.09 0.90
C SER A 65 1.32 7.40 0.18
N THR A 66 2.59 7.56 -0.22
CA THR A 66 3.06 8.75 -0.94
C THR A 66 2.36 8.91 -2.30
N ALA A 67 2.20 7.82 -3.04
CA ALA A 67 1.52 7.86 -4.33
C ALA A 67 0.01 8.14 -4.18
N MET A 68 -0.63 7.58 -3.16
CA MET A 68 -2.03 7.85 -2.85
C MET A 68 -2.25 9.31 -2.46
N LYS A 69 -1.37 9.86 -1.60
CA LYS A 69 -1.41 11.29 -1.23
C LYS A 69 -1.29 12.19 -2.46
N LYS A 70 -0.39 11.89 -3.40
CA LYS A 70 -0.27 12.68 -4.64
C LYS A 70 -1.60 12.75 -5.39
N VAL A 71 -2.31 11.64 -5.51
CA VAL A 71 -3.63 11.61 -6.18
C VAL A 71 -4.66 12.44 -5.43
N ALA A 72 -4.68 12.37 -4.10
CA ALA A 72 -5.63 13.12 -3.29
C ALA A 72 -5.49 14.64 -3.44
N PHE A 73 -4.26 15.13 -3.68
CA PHE A 73 -3.97 16.54 -3.90
C PHE A 73 -4.07 17.00 -5.37
N GLU A 74 -4.43 16.11 -6.30
CA GLU A 74 -4.66 16.52 -7.69
C GLU A 74 -5.92 17.40 -7.81
N ASN A 75 -5.87 18.35 -8.72
CA ASN A 75 -7.03 19.21 -9.02
C ASN A 75 -7.97 18.52 -10.02
N ILE A 76 -8.65 17.47 -9.57
CA ILE A 76 -9.66 16.71 -10.30
C ILE A 76 -10.86 16.44 -9.39
N SER A 77 -12.02 16.10 -9.97
CA SER A 77 -13.23 15.85 -9.21
C SER A 77 -13.09 14.64 -8.25
N PRO A 78 -13.79 14.66 -7.09
CA PRO A 78 -13.71 13.61 -6.06
C PRO A 78 -13.95 12.19 -6.57
N ASP A 79 -14.88 11.98 -7.48
CA ASP A 79 -15.15 10.70 -8.12
C ASP A 79 -13.94 10.17 -8.91
N LYS A 80 -13.29 11.04 -9.69
CA LYS A 80 -12.06 10.71 -10.41
C LYS A 80 -10.89 10.44 -9.46
N LYS A 81 -10.79 11.18 -8.35
CA LYS A 81 -9.79 10.93 -7.30
C LYS A 81 -9.94 9.54 -6.72
N LEU A 82 -11.16 9.11 -6.34
CA LEU A 82 -11.40 7.78 -5.78
C LEU A 82 -10.99 6.67 -6.76
N VAL A 83 -11.44 6.75 -8.01
CA VAL A 83 -11.09 5.78 -9.05
C VAL A 83 -9.57 5.69 -9.22
N LYS A 84 -8.91 6.85 -9.40
CA LYS A 84 -7.46 6.90 -9.61
C LYS A 84 -6.68 6.36 -8.41
N LEU A 85 -7.15 6.64 -7.20
CA LEU A 85 -6.54 6.21 -5.95
C LEU A 85 -6.59 4.69 -5.81
N ILE A 86 -7.74 4.06 -6.09
CA ILE A 86 -7.91 2.60 -6.12
C ILE A 86 -6.88 1.97 -7.09
N PHE A 87 -6.78 2.49 -8.32
CA PHE A 87 -5.85 1.95 -9.30
C PHE A 87 -4.39 2.13 -8.92
N VAL A 88 -4.04 3.30 -8.40
CA VAL A 88 -2.67 3.58 -7.97
C VAL A 88 -2.27 2.62 -6.86
N ARG A 89 -3.13 2.42 -5.87
CA ARG A 89 -2.89 1.50 -4.76
C ARG A 89 -2.69 0.07 -5.26
N LEU A 90 -3.62 -0.48 -6.03
CA LEU A 90 -3.54 -1.84 -6.55
C LEU A 90 -2.30 -2.06 -7.43
N ARG A 91 -1.99 -1.11 -8.32
CA ARG A 91 -0.85 -1.20 -9.23
C ARG A 91 0.48 -1.20 -8.49
N ILE A 92 0.63 -0.31 -7.51
CA ILE A 92 1.86 -0.23 -6.72
C ILE A 92 2.02 -1.49 -5.87
N THR A 93 0.97 -1.95 -5.20
CA THR A 93 1.01 -3.20 -4.43
C THR A 93 1.41 -4.39 -5.31
N ARG A 94 0.81 -4.53 -6.50
CA ARG A 94 1.21 -5.58 -7.45
C ARG A 94 2.68 -5.47 -7.87
N SER A 95 3.18 -4.25 -8.09
CA SER A 95 4.59 -4.01 -8.42
C SER A 95 5.52 -4.39 -7.26
N ILE A 96 5.15 -4.07 -6.03
CA ILE A 96 5.90 -4.43 -4.82
C ILE A 96 5.96 -5.95 -4.67
N VAL A 97 4.82 -6.64 -4.74
CA VAL A 97 4.76 -8.10 -4.61
C VAL A 97 5.57 -8.79 -5.70
N ARG A 98 5.48 -8.34 -6.96
CA ARG A 98 6.27 -8.91 -8.06
C ARG A 98 7.78 -8.75 -7.88
N ARG A 99 8.22 -7.62 -7.35
CA ARG A 99 9.65 -7.37 -7.10
C ARG A 99 10.19 -8.10 -5.89
N ASN A 100 9.31 -8.49 -4.99
CA ASN A 100 9.63 -9.15 -3.73
C ASN A 100 9.03 -10.57 -3.69
N SER A 101 9.10 -11.31 -4.79
CA SER A 101 8.45 -12.63 -4.94
C SER A 101 8.93 -13.66 -3.92
N GLY A 102 10.19 -13.61 -3.49
CA GLY A 102 10.72 -14.45 -2.42
C GLY A 102 10.17 -14.14 -1.02
N LEU A 103 9.63 -12.93 -0.82
CA LEU A 103 8.94 -12.55 0.43
C LEU A 103 7.44 -12.89 0.41
N HIS A 104 6.93 -13.45 -0.70
CA HIS A 104 5.49 -13.63 -0.90
C HIS A 104 4.85 -14.57 0.13
N SER A 105 5.52 -15.68 0.49
CA SER A 105 5.06 -16.60 1.54
C SER A 105 5.19 -16.00 2.94
N GLU A 106 6.19 -15.16 3.16
CA GLU A 106 6.54 -14.58 4.45
C GLU A 106 5.83 -13.25 4.72
N TYR A 107 5.45 -12.48 3.68
CA TYR A 107 4.52 -11.34 3.80
C TYR A 107 3.15 -11.78 4.33
N PHE A 108 2.79 -13.05 4.10
CA PHE A 108 1.58 -13.66 4.65
C PHE A 108 1.86 -14.54 5.88
N GLY A 109 3.11 -14.97 6.10
CA GLY A 109 3.51 -15.89 7.18
C GLY A 109 3.92 -15.21 8.48
N ASN A 110 4.61 -14.06 8.43
CA ASN A 110 4.94 -13.26 9.62
C ASN A 110 3.82 -12.25 9.93
N MET A 111 2.65 -12.78 10.21
CA MET A 111 1.38 -12.06 10.33
C MET A 111 1.45 -10.90 11.34
N TRP A 112 2.25 -11.02 12.42
CA TRP A 112 2.28 -10.01 13.48
C TRP A 112 3.01 -8.71 13.08
N ILE A 113 4.20 -8.80 12.47
CA ILE A 113 4.98 -7.63 12.02
C ILE A 113 4.23 -6.90 10.91
N VAL A 114 3.74 -7.68 9.93
CA VAL A 114 2.99 -7.13 8.80
C VAL A 114 1.69 -6.49 9.26
N GLU A 115 0.99 -7.09 10.23
CA GLU A 115 -0.26 -6.55 10.77
C GLU A 115 -0.05 -5.24 11.52
N HIS A 116 1.02 -5.14 12.31
CA HIS A 116 1.36 -3.91 13.03
C HIS A 116 1.62 -2.74 12.08
N ILE A 117 2.44 -2.96 11.05
CA ILE A 117 2.75 -1.95 10.02
C ILE A 117 1.51 -1.60 9.21
N ARG A 118 0.71 -2.60 8.81
CA ARG A 118 -0.54 -2.41 8.09
C ARG A 118 -1.55 -1.59 8.88
N ARG A 119 -1.61 -1.75 10.19
CA ARG A 119 -2.56 -0.99 11.03
C ARG A 119 -2.38 0.51 10.88
N THR A 120 -1.15 1.00 10.97
CA THR A 120 -0.84 2.43 10.76
C THR A 120 -1.16 2.87 9.33
N PHE A 121 -0.82 2.06 8.34
CA PHE A 121 -1.13 2.31 6.93
C PHE A 121 -2.64 2.38 6.71
N ASN A 122 -3.41 1.44 7.24
CA ASN A 122 -4.87 1.34 7.10
C ASN A 122 -5.58 2.59 7.65
N VAL A 123 -5.14 3.09 8.81
CA VAL A 123 -5.70 4.33 9.40
C VAL A 123 -5.51 5.52 8.45
N HIS A 124 -4.33 5.68 7.88
CA HIS A 124 -4.06 6.76 6.93
C HIS A 124 -4.81 6.59 5.60
N GLU A 125 -4.94 5.37 5.10
CA GLU A 125 -5.69 5.06 3.88
C GLU A 125 -7.18 5.39 4.06
N ILE A 126 -7.79 4.94 5.16
CA ILE A 126 -9.19 5.22 5.48
C ILE A 126 -9.41 6.73 5.63
N ALA A 127 -8.52 7.44 6.32
CA ALA A 127 -8.62 8.88 6.48
C ALA A 127 -8.57 9.62 5.12
N LEU A 128 -7.76 9.12 4.18
CA LEU A 128 -7.65 9.68 2.84
C LEU A 128 -8.94 9.44 2.03
N PHE A 129 -9.50 8.23 2.05
CA PHE A 129 -10.79 7.94 1.43
C PHE A 129 -11.89 8.82 2.03
N ARG A 130 -11.96 8.90 3.37
CA ARG A 130 -12.95 9.72 4.07
C ARG A 130 -12.91 11.18 3.64
N SER A 131 -11.72 11.78 3.52
CA SER A 131 -11.60 13.17 3.11
C SER A 131 -12.11 13.42 1.69
N ILE A 132 -11.80 12.51 0.74
CA ILE A 132 -12.27 12.61 -0.64
C ILE A 132 -13.79 12.42 -0.73
N ILE A 133 -14.35 11.48 0.05
CA ILE A 133 -15.79 11.22 0.07
C ILE A 133 -16.53 12.41 0.68
N ALA A 134 -16.04 12.96 1.79
CA ALA A 134 -16.63 14.16 2.42
C ALA A 134 -16.59 15.38 1.50
N ASP A 135 -15.47 15.59 0.79
CA ASP A 135 -15.35 16.65 -0.22
C ASP A 135 -16.37 16.45 -1.36
N GLY A 136 -16.52 15.22 -1.87
CA GLY A 136 -17.51 14.91 -2.88
C GLY A 136 -18.96 15.03 -2.41
N GLN A 137 -19.24 14.76 -1.13
CA GLN A 137 -20.53 15.00 -0.52
C GLN A 137 -20.87 16.50 -0.44
N GLN A 138 -19.90 17.32 -0.04
CA GLN A 138 -20.06 18.78 -0.01
C GLN A 138 -20.30 19.37 -1.40
N GLN A 139 -19.71 18.77 -2.44
CA GLN A 139 -19.89 19.18 -3.84
C GLN A 139 -21.17 18.60 -4.48
N GLY A 140 -21.96 17.82 -3.75
CA GLY A 140 -23.17 17.15 -4.28
C GLY A 140 -22.88 16.00 -5.28
N ILE A 141 -21.61 15.55 -5.37
CA ILE A 141 -21.18 14.44 -6.25
C ILE A 141 -21.54 13.09 -5.63
N PHE A 142 -21.42 12.97 -4.31
CA PHE A 142 -21.75 11.76 -3.56
C PHE A 142 -22.94 12.02 -2.63
N ASN A 143 -23.85 11.05 -2.59
CA ASN A 143 -24.91 11.01 -1.59
C ASN A 143 -24.62 9.84 -0.65
N VAL A 144 -24.03 10.11 0.52
CA VAL A 144 -23.66 9.11 1.51
C VAL A 144 -24.11 9.55 2.91
N GLU A 145 -24.61 8.63 3.71
CA GLU A 145 -24.99 8.93 5.10
C GLU A 145 -23.75 9.17 5.98
N SER A 146 -22.72 8.33 5.82
CA SER A 146 -21.51 8.39 6.62
C SER A 146 -20.25 8.25 5.74
N PRO A 147 -19.50 9.35 5.51
CA PRO A 147 -18.21 9.28 4.83
C PRO A 147 -17.21 8.34 5.51
N ASP A 148 -17.24 8.21 6.83
CA ASP A 148 -16.34 7.32 7.57
C ASP A 148 -16.68 5.86 7.33
N LEU A 149 -17.95 5.49 7.42
CA LEU A 149 -18.40 4.10 7.16
C LEU A 149 -18.10 3.69 5.71
N THR A 150 -18.41 4.58 4.76
CA THR A 150 -18.15 4.36 3.34
C THR A 150 -16.64 4.20 3.06
N ALA A 151 -15.79 5.01 3.70
CA ALA A 151 -14.34 4.91 3.57
C ALA A 151 -13.80 3.56 4.11
N ARG A 152 -14.29 3.10 5.25
CA ARG A 152 -13.95 1.79 5.82
C ARG A 152 -14.39 0.64 4.92
N PHE A 153 -15.61 0.72 4.40
CA PHE A 153 -16.12 -0.28 3.46
C PHE A 153 -15.27 -0.36 2.20
N LEU A 154 -14.92 0.77 1.59
CA LEU A 154 -14.02 0.82 0.43
C LEU A 154 -12.64 0.23 0.74
N HIS A 155 -12.11 0.52 1.92
CA HIS A 155 -10.85 -0.07 2.37
C HIS A 155 -10.92 -1.60 2.44
N PHE A 156 -11.96 -2.17 3.05
CA PHE A 156 -12.12 -3.63 3.13
C PHE A 156 -12.34 -4.27 1.76
N CYS A 157 -13.17 -3.66 0.90
CA CYS A 157 -13.35 -4.11 -0.48
C CYS A 157 -12.03 -4.13 -1.25
N LEU A 158 -11.22 -3.09 -1.08
CA LEU A 158 -9.93 -2.97 -1.76
C LEU A 158 -8.93 -4.03 -1.29
N ASN A 159 -8.89 -4.32 0.01
CA ASN A 159 -8.08 -5.41 0.56
C ASN A 159 -8.53 -6.78 0.01
N GLY A 160 -9.84 -7.01 -0.12
CA GLY A 160 -10.38 -8.24 -0.75
C GLY A 160 -10.00 -8.38 -2.24
N LEU A 161 -9.87 -7.27 -2.96
CA LEU A 161 -9.49 -7.25 -4.38
C LEU A 161 -7.97 -7.39 -4.60
N GLU A 162 -7.16 -7.20 -3.57
CA GLU A 162 -5.70 -7.17 -3.68
C GLU A 162 -5.13 -8.48 -4.22
N VAL A 163 -5.46 -9.61 -3.61
CA VAL A 163 -4.96 -10.92 -4.02
C VAL A 163 -5.43 -11.32 -5.42
N PRO A 164 -6.72 -11.24 -5.77
CA PRO A 164 -7.19 -11.48 -7.15
C PRO A 164 -6.49 -10.60 -8.19
N PHE A 165 -6.21 -9.33 -7.86
CA PHE A 165 -5.51 -8.43 -8.76
C PHE A 165 -4.02 -8.77 -8.94
N ILE A 166 -3.33 -9.15 -7.85
CA ILE A 166 -1.94 -9.59 -7.90
C ILE A 166 -1.80 -10.86 -8.73
N LYS A 167 -2.70 -11.82 -8.55
CA LYS A 167 -2.73 -13.08 -9.30
C LYS A 167 -3.19 -12.94 -10.76
N GLY A 168 -3.65 -11.73 -11.17
CA GLY A 168 -4.12 -11.49 -12.53
C GLY A 168 -5.50 -12.04 -12.86
N VAL A 169 -6.23 -12.57 -11.87
CA VAL A 169 -7.65 -12.97 -12.01
C VAL A 169 -8.50 -11.77 -12.38
N ILE A 170 -8.20 -10.63 -11.77
CA ILE A 170 -8.76 -9.32 -12.09
C ILE A 170 -7.65 -8.46 -12.67
N ASN A 171 -7.89 -7.81 -13.80
CA ASN A 171 -6.89 -6.94 -14.45
C ASN A 171 -7.43 -5.53 -14.70
N THR A 172 -6.51 -4.59 -14.93
CA THR A 172 -6.84 -3.17 -15.17
C THR A 172 -7.87 -2.95 -16.28
N PRO A 173 -7.82 -3.64 -17.45
CA PRO A 173 -8.84 -3.49 -18.49
C PRO A 173 -10.25 -3.89 -18.03
N LYS A 174 -10.38 -5.00 -17.27
CA LYS A 174 -11.68 -5.44 -16.71
C LYS A 174 -12.21 -4.43 -15.69
N ILE A 175 -11.35 -3.94 -14.81
CA ILE A 175 -11.72 -2.92 -13.84
C ILE A 175 -12.06 -1.60 -14.56
N ASN A 176 -11.26 -1.17 -15.54
CA ASN A 176 -11.55 0.03 -16.34
C ASN A 176 -12.87 -0.07 -17.10
N LYS A 177 -13.17 -1.25 -17.67
CA LYS A 177 -14.45 -1.49 -18.32
C LYS A 177 -15.60 -1.39 -17.30
N ALA A 178 -15.47 -2.05 -16.15
CA ALA A 178 -16.43 -1.96 -15.05
C ALA A 178 -16.63 -0.50 -14.58
N ILE A 179 -15.55 0.26 -14.41
CA ILE A 179 -15.61 1.66 -13.96
C ILE A 179 -16.14 2.60 -15.06
N LYS A 180 -15.75 2.42 -16.34
CA LYS A 180 -16.26 3.24 -17.46
C LYS A 180 -17.74 2.99 -17.75
N THR A 181 -18.20 1.77 -17.52
CA THR A 181 -19.63 1.42 -17.62
C THR A 181 -20.37 1.91 -16.39
N SER A 182 -19.64 2.35 -15.36
CA SER A 182 -20.11 2.57 -14.00
C SER A 182 -19.33 3.62 -13.22
N SER A 183 -19.22 4.85 -13.70
CA SER A 183 -19.33 5.96 -12.74
C SER A 183 -20.56 5.77 -11.85
N ALA A 184 -21.60 5.10 -12.37
CA ALA A 184 -22.73 4.58 -11.63
C ALA A 184 -22.37 3.45 -10.61
N HIS A 185 -21.40 2.55 -10.82
CA HIS A 185 -21.21 1.39 -9.92
C HIS A 185 -20.31 1.65 -8.70
N ILE A 186 -19.37 2.57 -8.74
CA ILE A 186 -18.78 3.09 -7.51
C ILE A 186 -19.85 3.86 -6.73
N ILE A 187 -20.70 4.61 -7.40
CA ILE A 187 -21.91 5.22 -6.85
C ILE A 187 -22.91 4.14 -6.40
N ILE A 188 -23.04 2.98 -7.07
CA ILE A 188 -23.88 1.85 -6.67
C ILE A 188 -23.28 1.14 -5.46
N ILE A 189 -21.98 0.90 -5.39
CA ILE A 189 -21.33 0.36 -4.18
C ILE A 189 -21.53 1.35 -3.02
N ILE A 190 -21.41 2.63 -3.27
CA ILE A 190 -21.68 3.70 -2.30
C ILE A 190 -23.19 3.76 -1.95
N ARG A 191 -24.09 3.54 -2.91
CA ARG A 191 -25.55 3.45 -2.66
C ARG A 191 -25.96 2.18 -1.95
N PHE A 192 -25.38 1.01 -2.29
CA PHE A 192 -25.72 -0.26 -1.65
C PHE A 192 -25.36 -0.32 -0.16
N VAL A 193 -24.39 0.50 0.28
CA VAL A 193 -24.05 0.66 1.71
C VAL A 193 -25.06 1.54 2.44
N ASN A 194 -25.84 2.36 1.69
CA ASN A 194 -26.74 3.36 2.26
C ASN A 194 -28.23 3.03 2.08
N ASP A 195 -28.59 1.87 1.49
CA ASP A 195 -29.99 1.43 1.35
C ASP A 195 -30.18 0.09 2.06
N PRO A 196 -30.58 0.10 3.34
CA PRO A 196 -30.91 -1.10 4.10
C PRO A 196 -32.39 -1.46 3.87
N SER A 197 -32.82 -1.73 2.62
CA SER A 197 -34.14 -2.31 2.35
C SER A 197 -34.10 -3.82 2.35
#